data_b538358318c5f6dbf343985f2f7a4858
#
_entry.id   b538358318c5f6dbf343985f2f7a4858
#
_cell.length_a   1.000
_cell.length_b   1.000
_cell.length_c   1.000
_cell.angle_alpha   90.00
_cell.angle_beta   90.00
_cell.angle_gamma   90.00
#
_symmetry.space_group_name_H-M   'P 1'
#
loop_
_entity.id
_entity.type
_entity.pdbx_description
1 polymer ?
#
loop_
_entity_poly.entity_id
_entity_poly.type
_entity_poly.pdbx_seq_one_letter_code
_entity_poly.pdbx_strand_id
1 'polypeptide(L)'
;MKWITIILMCVATCVTYGIIHDQITARICVEYFTIGHPRVFPTDDPTLLGLGWGVIATWWVGVLLGVPLAAACRLGRWPKREPRTLWRPLIRLSVISFAIAVLAGLVGWVAASNGWVFLVGSIADRVPADRHVPFLIDLWAHSASYLIGFVGGIVVIVMVLLGRQREHLRSGT
;
A
#
# COMPACT_ATOMS: atom_id res chain seq x y z
N MET A 1 -16.72 -19.04 -6.90
CA MET A 1 -15.29 -19.03 -7.21
C MET A 1 -14.76 -17.66 -7.62
N LYS A 2 -15.33 -16.90 -8.58
CA LYS A 2 -14.78 -15.60 -9.06
C LYS A 2 -14.66 -14.49 -7.98
N TRP A 3 -15.49 -14.49 -6.96
CA TRP A 3 -15.38 -13.58 -5.81
C TRP A 3 -14.05 -13.76 -5.06
N ILE A 4 -13.80 -14.99 -4.65
CA ILE A 4 -12.57 -15.35 -3.93
C ILE A 4 -11.35 -15.03 -4.79
N THR A 5 -11.40 -15.29 -6.09
CA THR A 5 -10.30 -14.96 -7.01
C THR A 5 -10.00 -13.46 -7.01
N ILE A 6 -11.03 -12.58 -7.00
CA ILE A 6 -10.82 -11.12 -6.95
C ILE A 6 -10.18 -10.71 -5.62
N ILE A 7 -10.67 -11.24 -4.51
CA ILE A 7 -10.11 -10.94 -3.18
C ILE A 7 -8.66 -11.40 -3.10
N LEU A 8 -8.37 -12.64 -3.51
CA LEU A 8 -7.01 -13.16 -3.51
C LEU A 8 -6.07 -12.38 -4.43
N MET A 9 -6.54 -11.91 -5.57
CA MET A 9 -5.76 -11.01 -6.44
C MET A 9 -5.40 -9.71 -5.73
N CYS A 10 -6.35 -9.10 -5.01
CA CYS A 10 -6.07 -7.88 -4.23
C CYS A 10 -5.06 -8.16 -3.12
N VAL A 11 -5.25 -9.25 -2.37
CA VAL A 11 -4.30 -9.66 -1.32
C VAL A 11 -2.90 -9.90 -1.90
N ALA A 12 -2.80 -10.68 -2.97
CA ALA A 12 -1.51 -10.95 -3.62
C ALA A 12 -0.84 -9.67 -4.12
N THR A 13 -1.61 -8.74 -4.72
CA THR A 13 -1.08 -7.45 -5.19
C THR A 13 -0.58 -6.60 -4.04
N CYS A 14 -1.35 -6.47 -2.94
CA CYS A 14 -0.94 -5.69 -1.76
C CYS A 14 0.29 -6.31 -1.08
N VAL A 15 0.33 -7.62 -0.90
CA VAL A 15 1.47 -8.33 -0.29
C VAL A 15 2.73 -8.18 -1.16
N THR A 16 2.62 -8.38 -2.47
CA THR A 16 3.76 -8.19 -3.39
C THR A 16 4.28 -6.76 -3.34
N TYR A 17 3.36 -5.77 -3.36
CA TYR A 17 3.73 -4.36 -3.22
C TYR A 17 4.41 -4.09 -1.88
N GLY A 18 3.83 -4.57 -0.76
CA GLY A 18 4.39 -4.39 0.57
C GLY A 18 5.79 -4.97 0.70
N ILE A 19 6.00 -6.21 0.24
CA ILE A 19 7.33 -6.83 0.25
C ILE A 19 8.34 -5.99 -0.54
N ILE A 20 8.02 -5.55 -1.76
CA ILE A 20 8.94 -4.75 -2.59
C ILE A 20 9.26 -3.42 -1.90
N HIS A 21 8.23 -2.74 -1.37
CA HIS A 21 8.36 -1.48 -0.67
C HIS A 21 9.24 -1.63 0.59
N ASP A 22 8.94 -2.62 1.42
CA ASP A 22 9.64 -2.83 2.69
C ASP A 22 11.05 -3.40 2.51
N GLN A 23 11.33 -4.10 1.40
CA GLN A 23 12.70 -4.48 1.04
C GLN A 23 13.58 -3.24 0.82
N ILE A 24 13.03 -2.15 0.36
CA ILE A 24 13.77 -0.90 0.12
C ILE A 24 13.88 -0.11 1.43
N THR A 25 12.75 0.13 2.09
CA THR A 25 12.69 0.97 3.29
C THR A 25 13.42 0.34 4.48
N ALA A 26 13.38 -0.97 4.67
CA ALA A 26 14.16 -1.63 5.72
C ALA A 26 15.70 -1.48 5.54
N ARG A 27 16.16 -1.18 4.33
CA ARG A 27 17.58 -0.85 4.06
C ARG A 27 17.89 0.63 4.22
N ILE A 28 16.88 1.50 4.15
CA ILE A 28 17.03 2.93 4.45
C ILE A 28 17.08 3.12 5.96
N CYS A 29 16.11 2.56 6.71
CA CYS A 29 16.03 2.69 8.16
C CYS A 29 15.46 1.43 8.83
N VAL A 30 16.32 0.55 9.31
CA VAL A 30 15.90 -0.64 10.05
C VAL A 30 15.18 -0.29 11.35
N GLU A 31 15.53 0.85 11.97
CA GLU A 31 14.92 1.36 13.19
C GLU A 31 13.44 1.71 13.01
N TYR A 32 13.01 2.03 11.79
CA TYR A 32 11.60 2.20 11.48
C TYR A 32 10.80 0.93 11.78
N PHE A 33 11.37 -0.23 11.50
CA PHE A 33 10.75 -1.55 11.69
C PHE A 33 10.97 -2.11 13.11
N THR A 34 12.10 -1.81 13.76
CA THR A 34 12.47 -2.40 15.04
C THR A 34 12.13 -1.52 16.25
N ILE A 35 12.03 -0.20 16.06
CA ILE A 35 11.70 0.79 17.08
C ILE A 35 10.34 1.44 16.81
N GLY A 36 10.05 1.77 15.55
CA GLY A 36 8.80 2.41 15.12
C GLY A 36 7.58 1.50 15.19
N HIS A 37 7.77 0.19 15.13
CA HIS A 37 6.74 -0.82 15.21
C HIS A 37 6.91 -1.73 16.44
N PRO A 38 5.85 -2.43 16.87
CA PRO A 38 6.00 -3.51 17.86
C PRO A 38 6.99 -4.57 17.39
N ARG A 39 7.84 -5.08 18.27
CA ARG A 39 8.84 -6.10 17.92
C ARG A 39 8.19 -7.47 17.70
N VAL A 40 7.58 -7.67 16.54
CA VAL A 40 6.92 -8.93 16.16
C VAL A 40 7.95 -9.98 15.74
N PHE A 41 9.04 -9.55 15.09
CA PHE A 41 10.09 -10.44 14.61
C PHE A 41 11.34 -10.32 15.48
N PRO A 42 11.95 -11.46 15.94
CA PRO A 42 13.17 -11.45 16.74
C PRO A 42 14.43 -11.31 15.85
N THR A 43 14.43 -10.35 14.93
CA THR A 43 15.52 -10.12 13.98
C THR A 43 15.67 -8.64 13.68
N ASP A 44 16.85 -8.21 13.31
CA ASP A 44 17.18 -6.88 12.78
C ASP A 44 17.69 -6.99 11.31
N ASP A 45 17.59 -8.18 10.71
CA ASP A 45 17.93 -8.37 9.29
C ASP A 45 16.89 -7.68 8.40
N PRO A 46 17.28 -6.72 7.56
CA PRO A 46 16.37 -5.93 6.75
C PRO A 46 15.61 -6.77 5.71
N THR A 47 16.18 -7.89 5.25
CA THR A 47 15.51 -8.78 4.30
C THR A 47 14.36 -9.53 4.98
N LEU A 48 14.61 -10.09 6.16
CA LEU A 48 13.58 -10.79 6.93
C LEU A 48 12.50 -9.85 7.42
N LEU A 49 12.87 -8.64 7.86
CA LEU A 49 11.91 -7.59 8.24
C LEU A 49 11.06 -7.15 7.05
N GLY A 50 11.65 -6.86 5.90
CA GLY A 50 10.91 -6.47 4.71
C GLY A 50 9.99 -7.56 4.18
N LEU A 51 10.36 -8.85 4.28
CA LEU A 51 9.47 -9.97 3.96
C LEU A 51 8.33 -10.08 4.96
N GLY A 52 8.65 -10.10 6.26
CA GLY A 52 7.65 -10.30 7.32
C GLY A 52 6.64 -9.14 7.39
N TRP A 53 7.11 -7.91 7.47
CA TRP A 53 6.25 -6.73 7.53
C TRP A 53 5.50 -6.52 6.23
N GLY A 54 6.12 -6.71 5.06
CA GLY A 54 5.45 -6.64 3.77
C GLY A 54 4.24 -7.56 3.66
N VAL A 55 4.26 -8.73 4.33
CA VAL A 55 3.09 -9.61 4.42
C VAL A 55 2.10 -9.11 5.46
N ILE A 56 2.53 -8.99 6.75
CA ILE A 56 1.56 -8.76 7.84
C ILE A 56 0.93 -7.38 7.83
N ALA A 57 1.63 -6.37 7.31
CA ALA A 57 1.11 -5.00 7.22
C ALA A 57 0.17 -4.78 6.03
N THR A 58 0.14 -5.68 5.03
CA THR A 58 -0.58 -5.41 3.77
C THR A 58 -1.65 -6.43 3.39
N TRP A 59 -1.61 -7.69 3.87
CA TRP A 59 -2.61 -8.68 3.52
C TRP A 59 -4.04 -8.25 3.86
N TRP A 60 -4.25 -7.64 5.03
CA TRP A 60 -5.56 -7.17 5.49
C TRP A 60 -6.07 -5.97 4.67
N VAL A 61 -5.16 -5.11 4.17
CA VAL A 61 -5.50 -4.03 3.23
C VAL A 61 -6.04 -4.64 1.94
N GLY A 62 -5.39 -5.70 1.45
CA GLY A 62 -5.85 -6.46 0.30
C GLY A 62 -7.25 -7.06 0.47
N VAL A 63 -7.59 -7.55 1.67
CA VAL A 63 -8.94 -8.01 2.00
C VAL A 63 -9.91 -6.84 2.07
N LEU A 64 -9.54 -5.76 2.77
CA LEU A 64 -10.38 -4.57 2.98
C LEU A 64 -10.80 -3.93 1.64
N LEU A 65 -9.91 -3.86 0.67
CA LEU A 65 -10.19 -3.34 -0.67
C LEU A 65 -10.76 -4.41 -1.60
N GLY A 66 -10.34 -5.65 -1.45
CA GLY A 66 -10.74 -6.77 -2.32
C GLY A 66 -12.19 -7.18 -2.16
N VAL A 67 -12.72 -7.14 -0.93
CA VAL A 67 -14.14 -7.47 -0.68
C VAL A 67 -15.08 -6.49 -1.38
N PRO A 68 -14.97 -5.16 -1.20
CA PRO A 68 -15.83 -4.22 -1.92
C PRO A 68 -15.56 -4.21 -3.43
N LEU A 69 -14.34 -4.44 -3.89
CA LEU A 69 -14.05 -4.59 -5.32
C LEU A 69 -14.73 -5.82 -5.92
N ALA A 70 -14.70 -6.96 -5.22
CA ALA A 70 -15.42 -8.17 -5.63
C ALA A 70 -16.94 -7.92 -5.66
N ALA A 71 -17.47 -7.21 -4.66
CA ALA A 71 -18.86 -6.77 -4.64
C ALA A 71 -19.18 -5.87 -5.85
N ALA A 72 -18.38 -4.85 -6.10
CA ALA A 72 -18.51 -3.96 -7.25
C ALA A 72 -18.46 -4.71 -8.59
N CYS A 73 -17.67 -5.76 -8.71
CA CYS A 73 -17.56 -6.58 -9.92
C CYS A 73 -18.74 -7.54 -10.13
N ARG A 74 -19.35 -8.04 -9.05
CA ARG A 74 -20.20 -9.24 -9.12
C ARG A 74 -21.64 -9.05 -8.65
N LEU A 75 -21.94 -8.04 -7.79
CA LEU A 75 -23.29 -7.80 -7.29
C LEU A 75 -24.16 -7.03 -8.30
N GLY A 76 -25.47 -7.18 -8.11
CA GLY A 76 -26.50 -6.46 -8.87
C GLY A 76 -26.74 -7.01 -10.27
N ARG A 77 -27.54 -6.26 -11.07
CA ARG A 77 -28.03 -6.64 -12.38
C ARG A 77 -27.13 -6.26 -13.55
N TRP A 78 -26.15 -5.37 -13.32
CA TRP A 78 -25.23 -4.89 -14.36
C TRP A 78 -24.26 -5.98 -14.85
N PRO A 79 -23.71 -5.86 -16.08
CA PRO A 79 -22.73 -6.80 -16.62
C PRO A 79 -21.59 -7.07 -15.65
N LYS A 80 -21.25 -8.34 -15.41
CA LYS A 80 -20.28 -8.74 -14.40
C LYS A 80 -18.86 -8.67 -14.93
N ARG A 81 -17.91 -8.18 -14.12
CA ARG A 81 -16.49 -8.12 -14.49
C ARG A 81 -15.78 -9.44 -14.18
N GLU A 82 -14.92 -9.86 -15.09
CA GLU A 82 -14.04 -11.00 -14.89
C GLU A 82 -12.78 -10.59 -14.14
N PRO A 83 -12.23 -11.46 -13.25
CA PRO A 83 -11.02 -11.16 -12.49
C PRO A 83 -9.86 -10.67 -13.38
N ARG A 84 -9.65 -11.30 -14.54
CA ARG A 84 -8.60 -10.93 -15.49
C ARG A 84 -8.65 -9.48 -15.96
N THR A 85 -9.79 -8.81 -15.89
CA THR A 85 -9.90 -7.39 -16.28
C THR A 85 -9.35 -6.44 -15.24
N LEU A 86 -9.15 -6.91 -14.01
CA LEU A 86 -8.69 -6.11 -12.87
C LEU A 86 -7.16 -6.03 -12.78
N TRP A 87 -6.43 -6.90 -13.47
CA TRP A 87 -4.98 -6.95 -13.40
C TRP A 87 -4.32 -5.61 -13.77
N ARG A 88 -4.73 -5.02 -14.89
CA ARG A 88 -4.20 -3.73 -15.34
C ARG A 88 -4.44 -2.58 -14.36
N PRO A 89 -5.67 -2.32 -13.85
CA PRO A 89 -5.89 -1.26 -12.87
C PRO A 89 -5.15 -1.51 -11.55
N LEU A 90 -5.03 -2.76 -11.07
CA LEU A 90 -4.29 -3.07 -9.85
C LEU A 90 -2.78 -2.81 -10.00
N ILE A 91 -2.17 -3.25 -11.11
CA ILE A 91 -0.75 -2.95 -11.38
C ILE A 91 -0.52 -1.44 -11.52
N ARG A 92 -1.39 -0.73 -12.25
CA ARG A 92 -1.27 0.73 -12.38
C ARG A 92 -1.33 1.42 -11.04
N LEU A 93 -2.25 1.02 -10.16
CA LEU A 93 -2.35 1.54 -8.81
C LEU A 93 -1.06 1.28 -8.03
N SER A 94 -0.51 0.06 -8.07
CA SER A 94 0.75 -0.29 -7.39
C SER A 94 1.92 0.57 -7.89
N VAL A 95 2.05 0.75 -9.20
CA VAL A 95 3.12 1.58 -9.81
C VAL A 95 2.98 3.05 -9.40
N ILE A 96 1.75 3.60 -9.42
CA ILE A 96 1.48 4.98 -9.00
C ILE A 96 1.78 5.14 -7.51
N SER A 97 1.32 4.20 -6.66
CA SER A 97 1.60 4.22 -5.22
C SER A 97 3.09 4.19 -4.94
N PHE A 98 3.84 3.35 -5.64
CA PHE A 98 5.28 3.26 -5.51
C PHE A 98 5.99 4.56 -5.91
N ALA A 99 5.63 5.15 -7.05
CA ALA A 99 6.21 6.41 -7.52
C ALA A 99 5.94 7.54 -6.52
N ILE A 100 4.72 7.64 -5.99
CA ILE A 100 4.36 8.66 -5.00
C ILE A 100 5.05 8.40 -3.66
N ALA A 101 5.22 7.14 -3.25
CA ALA A 101 5.99 6.80 -2.05
C ALA A 101 7.45 7.25 -2.15
N VAL A 102 8.10 7.00 -3.30
CA VAL A 102 9.47 7.47 -3.55
C VAL A 102 9.54 9.00 -3.50
N LEU A 103 8.61 9.70 -4.15
CA LEU A 103 8.55 11.17 -4.11
C LEU A 103 8.33 11.68 -2.68
N ALA A 104 7.43 11.06 -1.92
CA ALA A 104 7.20 11.41 -0.52
C ALA A 104 8.45 11.18 0.35
N GLY A 105 9.13 10.06 0.17
CA GLY A 105 10.40 9.80 0.86
C GLY A 105 11.47 10.85 0.54
N LEU A 106 11.59 11.27 -0.72
CA LEU A 106 12.50 12.35 -1.13
C LEU A 106 12.11 13.70 -0.49
N VAL A 107 10.83 14.04 -0.46
CA VAL A 107 10.33 15.25 0.23
C VAL A 107 10.61 15.16 1.73
N GLY A 108 10.36 14.00 2.35
CA GLY A 108 10.69 13.73 3.75
C GLY A 108 12.18 13.89 4.05
N TRP A 109 13.04 13.39 3.16
CA TRP A 109 14.48 13.58 3.25
C TRP A 109 14.87 15.07 3.23
N VAL A 110 14.41 15.82 2.23
CA VAL A 110 14.70 17.26 2.11
C VAL A 110 14.20 18.00 3.34
N ALA A 111 12.96 17.77 3.76
CA ALA A 111 12.35 18.46 4.90
C ALA A 111 13.09 18.15 6.22
N ALA A 112 13.45 16.88 6.45
CA ALA A 112 14.16 16.47 7.65
C ALA A 112 15.61 16.98 7.68
N SER A 113 16.31 16.91 6.54
CA SER A 113 17.69 17.41 6.43
C SER A 113 17.81 18.91 6.64
N ASN A 114 16.76 19.70 6.36
CA ASN A 114 16.70 21.13 6.62
C ASN A 114 16.08 21.49 7.99
N GLY A 115 15.74 20.49 8.81
CA GLY A 115 15.15 20.72 10.13
C GLY A 115 13.71 21.24 10.11
N TRP A 116 13.00 21.17 8.96
CA TRP A 116 11.59 21.59 8.85
C TRP A 116 10.66 20.58 9.50
N VAL A 117 11.04 19.30 9.51
CA VAL A 117 10.36 18.22 10.22
C VAL A 117 11.37 17.43 11.04
N PHE A 118 10.94 16.95 12.20
CA PHE A 118 11.78 16.20 13.14
C PHE A 118 10.93 15.22 13.94
N LEU A 119 11.56 14.17 14.47
CA LEU A 119 10.90 13.24 15.39
C LEU A 119 10.63 13.93 16.72
N VAL A 120 9.49 13.59 17.34
CA VAL A 120 9.06 14.17 18.62
C VAL A 120 8.64 13.08 19.60
N GLY A 121 8.66 13.43 20.90
CA GLY A 121 8.22 12.53 21.98
C GLY A 121 9.06 11.26 22.09
N SER A 122 8.48 10.21 22.62
CA SER A 122 9.19 8.97 22.95
C SER A 122 9.83 8.26 21.74
N ILE A 123 9.43 8.55 20.53
CA ILE A 123 10.07 7.99 19.33
C ILE A 123 11.43 8.68 19.09
N ALA A 124 11.50 9.99 19.27
CA ALA A 124 12.75 10.74 19.16
C ALA A 124 13.79 10.29 20.21
N ASP A 125 13.34 9.95 21.42
CA ASP A 125 14.21 9.49 22.50
C ASP A 125 14.79 8.08 22.27
N ARG A 126 14.06 7.23 21.55
CA ARG A 126 14.42 5.83 21.31
C ARG A 126 15.22 5.60 20.03
N VAL A 127 14.97 6.41 19.01
CA VAL A 127 15.69 6.31 17.72
C VAL A 127 17.02 7.05 17.85
N PRO A 128 18.17 6.46 17.48
CA PRO A 128 19.45 7.16 17.47
C PRO A 128 19.40 8.45 16.64
N ALA A 129 20.04 9.51 17.08
CA ALA A 129 19.94 10.84 16.46
C ALA A 129 20.39 10.86 14.98
N ASP A 130 21.40 10.08 14.64
CA ASP A 130 21.90 9.91 13.26
C ASP A 130 20.92 9.14 12.36
N ARG A 131 19.90 8.48 12.94
CA ARG A 131 18.86 7.74 12.25
C ARG A 131 17.54 8.51 12.11
N HIS A 132 17.42 9.72 12.68
CA HIS A 132 16.18 10.51 12.59
C HIS A 132 15.79 10.85 11.16
N VAL A 133 16.74 11.27 10.32
CA VAL A 133 16.45 11.59 8.91
C VAL A 133 16.04 10.34 8.13
N PRO A 134 16.78 9.21 8.14
CA PRO A 134 16.33 7.96 7.52
C PRO A 134 14.96 7.48 8.01
N PHE A 135 14.67 7.61 9.30
CA PHE A 135 13.37 7.23 9.86
C PHE A 135 12.21 8.06 9.27
N LEU A 136 12.43 9.37 9.10
CA LEU A 136 11.45 10.27 8.49
C LEU A 136 11.25 9.99 7.00
N ILE A 137 12.29 9.59 6.26
CA ILE A 137 12.15 9.13 4.88
C ILE A 137 11.15 7.97 4.81
N ASP A 138 11.34 6.95 5.65
CA ASP A 138 10.48 5.77 5.68
C ASP A 138 9.06 6.12 6.13
N LEU A 139 8.91 6.95 7.16
CA LEU A 139 7.61 7.41 7.66
C LEU A 139 6.79 8.09 6.55
N TRP A 140 7.42 8.97 5.77
CA TRP A 140 6.76 9.68 4.68
C TRP A 140 6.41 8.74 3.53
N ALA A 141 7.33 7.85 3.15
CA ALA A 141 7.10 6.86 2.10
C ALA A 141 5.95 5.91 2.45
N HIS A 142 5.93 5.38 3.68
CA HIS A 142 4.85 4.49 4.15
C HIS A 142 3.51 5.22 4.24
N SER A 143 3.49 6.43 4.80
CA SER A 143 2.25 7.23 4.92
C SER A 143 1.65 7.51 3.55
N ALA A 144 2.47 7.87 2.56
CA ALA A 144 2.04 8.09 1.19
C ALA A 144 1.54 6.80 0.53
N SER A 145 2.22 5.66 0.74
CA SER A 145 1.81 4.36 0.22
C SER A 145 0.42 3.96 0.71
N TYR A 146 0.16 4.06 2.01
CA TYR A 146 -1.16 3.75 2.57
C TYR A 146 -2.24 4.69 2.06
N LEU A 147 -1.98 6.00 2.03
CA LEU A 147 -2.93 6.99 1.55
C LEU A 147 -3.32 6.73 0.08
N ILE A 148 -2.33 6.60 -0.79
CA ILE A 148 -2.56 6.40 -2.23
C ILE A 148 -3.13 5.02 -2.51
N GLY A 149 -2.69 3.99 -1.81
CA GLY A 149 -3.25 2.65 -1.92
C GLY A 149 -4.74 2.62 -1.57
N PHE A 150 -5.13 3.28 -0.46
CA PHE A 150 -6.51 3.35 -0.02
C PHE A 150 -7.39 4.19 -0.97
N VAL A 151 -6.99 5.43 -1.24
CA VAL A 151 -7.74 6.33 -2.14
C VAL A 151 -7.82 5.75 -3.56
N GLY A 152 -6.71 5.25 -4.08
CA GLY A 152 -6.66 4.63 -5.40
C GLY A 152 -7.48 3.33 -5.48
N GLY A 153 -7.52 2.55 -4.41
CA GLY A 153 -8.41 1.38 -4.30
C GLY A 153 -9.89 1.77 -4.42
N ILE A 154 -10.31 2.83 -3.73
CA ILE A 154 -11.66 3.39 -3.87
C ILE A 154 -11.92 3.84 -5.31
N VAL A 155 -10.97 4.54 -5.92
CA VAL A 155 -11.08 4.98 -7.33
C VAL A 155 -11.27 3.79 -8.27
N VAL A 156 -10.51 2.70 -8.10
CA VAL A 156 -10.68 1.48 -8.91
C VAL A 156 -12.06 0.88 -8.73
N ILE A 157 -12.60 0.83 -7.51
CA ILE A 157 -13.95 0.34 -7.22
C ILE A 157 -15.00 1.18 -7.96
N VAL A 158 -14.90 2.51 -7.86
CA VAL A 158 -15.81 3.46 -8.53
C VAL A 158 -15.72 3.32 -10.05
N MET A 159 -14.51 3.21 -10.62
CA MET A 159 -14.32 3.02 -12.06
C MET A 159 -14.98 1.70 -12.56
N VAL A 160 -14.90 0.63 -11.78
CA VAL A 160 -15.57 -0.63 -12.10
C VAL A 160 -17.09 -0.44 -12.10
N LEU A 161 -17.65 0.20 -11.09
CA LEU A 161 -19.10 0.45 -11.01
C LEU A 161 -19.59 1.31 -12.17
N LEU A 162 -18.92 2.44 -12.44
CA LEU A 162 -19.28 3.33 -13.56
C LEU A 162 -19.12 2.63 -14.92
N GLY A 163 -18.08 1.82 -15.10
CA GLY A 163 -17.88 1.05 -16.32
C GLY A 163 -19.02 0.04 -16.57
N ARG A 164 -19.45 -0.66 -15.52
CA ARG A 164 -20.57 -1.62 -15.58
C ARG A 164 -21.91 -0.92 -15.85
N GLN A 165 -22.15 0.23 -15.24
CA GLN A 165 -23.33 1.05 -15.47
C GLN A 165 -23.42 1.51 -16.93
N ARG A 166 -22.32 2.03 -17.48
CA ARG A 166 -22.26 2.49 -18.89
C ARG A 166 -22.53 1.34 -19.88
N GLU A 167 -21.99 0.16 -19.62
CA GLU A 167 -22.27 -1.02 -20.46
C GLU A 167 -23.76 -1.43 -20.40
N HIS A 168 -24.34 -1.41 -19.22
CA HIS A 168 -25.76 -1.71 -19.04
C HIS A 168 -26.65 -0.75 -19.80
N LEU A 169 -26.37 0.54 -19.75
CA LEU A 169 -27.12 1.56 -20.49
C LEU A 169 -26.98 1.41 -22.00
N ARG A 170 -25.81 0.98 -22.50
CA ARG A 170 -25.60 0.72 -23.95
C ARG A 170 -26.24 -0.57 -24.46
N SER A 171 -26.41 -1.54 -23.61
CA SER A 171 -27.02 -2.83 -23.99
C SER A 171 -28.54 -2.86 -23.87
N GLY A 172 -29.14 -1.86 -23.25
CA GLY A 172 -30.59 -1.70 -23.11
C GLY A 172 -31.25 -0.78 -24.17
N THR A 173 -30.42 -0.28 -25.11
CA THR A 173 -30.88 0.41 -26.35
C THR A 173 -30.69 -0.50 -27.53
#